data_fea4628332736142fafdb9ccfb8e51bc
#
_entry.id   fea4628332736142fafdb9ccfb8e51bc
#
_cell.length_a   1.000
_cell.length_b   1.000
_cell.length_c   1.000
_cell.angle_alpha   90.00
_cell.angle_beta   90.00
_cell.angle_gamma   90.00
#
_symmetry.space_group_name_H-M   'P 1'
#
loop_
_entity.id
_entity.type
_entity.pdbx_description
1 polymer ?
#
loop_
_entity_poly.entity_id
_entity_poly.type
_entity_poly.pdbx_seq_one_letter_code
_entity_poly.pdbx_strand_id
1 'polypeptide(L)'
;MELRGKAHCFGDDVNTDYIISGKYKFKTLDMKELAKHVMEDLDPDFARRVQPGDFVVAGRNFGCGSSREQAPLALLNAGVGAVLAQSFARIFYRNAINTGLPVVICDTSLIESGDELLVDLEKGLLQNLTKGIEVPIKPLPSVMLKILSDGGLAEHFRKYGTFHLE
;
A
#
# COMPACT_ATOMS: atom_id res chain seq x y z
N MET A 1 9.51 -9.89 7.39
CA MET A 1 8.08 -9.53 7.26
C MET A 1 7.50 -10.18 6.02
N GLU A 2 6.58 -11.07 6.21
CA GLU A 2 5.85 -11.74 5.13
C GLU A 2 4.42 -11.27 5.09
N LEU A 3 3.91 -11.05 3.87
CA LEU A 3 2.54 -10.59 3.64
C LEU A 3 1.87 -11.54 2.66
N ARG A 4 0.61 -11.87 2.91
CA ARG A 4 -0.16 -12.75 2.04
C ARG A 4 -1.57 -12.21 1.85
N GLY A 5 -2.06 -12.25 0.62
CA GLY A 5 -3.40 -11.80 0.28
C GLY A 5 -3.66 -11.89 -1.21
N LYS A 6 -4.83 -11.45 -1.62
CA LYS A 6 -5.23 -11.42 -3.02
C LYS A 6 -4.95 -10.06 -3.64
N ALA A 7 -4.69 -10.06 -4.94
CA ALA A 7 -4.43 -8.86 -5.72
C ALA A 7 -5.73 -8.20 -6.19
N HIS A 8 -5.75 -6.88 -6.11
CA HIS A 8 -6.77 -6.03 -6.73
C HIS A 8 -6.04 -5.06 -7.64
N CYS A 9 -6.17 -5.25 -8.96
CA CYS A 9 -5.34 -4.57 -9.94
C CYS A 9 -5.97 -3.28 -10.47
N PHE A 10 -5.14 -2.25 -10.60
CA PHE A 10 -5.46 -0.94 -11.15
C PHE A 10 -4.39 -0.55 -12.15
N GLY A 11 -4.65 0.48 -12.95
CA GLY A 11 -3.73 0.90 -14.00
C GLY A 11 -2.63 1.85 -13.55
N ASP A 12 -2.12 2.62 -14.52
CA ASP A 12 -1.09 3.64 -14.29
C ASP A 12 -1.71 4.93 -13.74
N ASP A 13 -0.85 5.76 -13.14
CA ASP A 13 -1.20 7.12 -12.73
C ASP A 13 -2.43 7.20 -11.82
N VAL A 14 -2.51 6.27 -10.87
CA VAL A 14 -3.55 6.32 -9.83
C VAL A 14 -3.20 7.47 -8.89
N ASN A 15 -3.87 8.61 -9.05
CA ASN A 15 -3.56 9.77 -8.22
C ASN A 15 -4.29 9.71 -6.87
N THR A 16 -3.88 10.57 -5.95
CA THR A 16 -4.41 10.56 -4.59
C THR A 16 -5.91 10.86 -4.53
N ASP A 17 -6.45 11.62 -5.50
CA ASP A 17 -7.90 11.89 -5.57
C ASP A 17 -8.70 10.65 -6.00
N TYR A 18 -8.08 9.71 -6.70
CA TYR A 18 -8.70 8.41 -6.99
C TYR A 18 -8.62 7.46 -5.80
N ILE A 19 -7.58 7.60 -4.97
CA ILE A 19 -7.45 6.78 -3.75
C ILE A 19 -8.52 7.20 -2.74
N ILE A 20 -8.63 8.50 -2.50
CA ILE A 20 -9.69 9.07 -1.67
C ILE A 20 -10.13 10.42 -2.23
N SER A 21 -11.39 10.55 -2.61
CA SER A 21 -11.92 11.77 -3.23
C SER A 21 -11.88 12.94 -2.25
N GLY A 22 -11.54 14.13 -2.77
CA GLY A 22 -11.51 15.37 -1.99
C GLY A 22 -12.83 15.69 -1.30
N LYS A 23 -13.97 15.26 -1.87
CA LYS A 23 -15.27 15.51 -1.28
C LYS A 23 -15.47 14.84 0.08
N TYR A 24 -14.73 13.76 0.36
CA TYR A 24 -14.78 13.07 1.64
C TYR A 24 -13.77 13.58 2.65
N LYS A 25 -12.61 14.05 2.17
CA LYS A 25 -11.52 14.51 3.04
C LYS A 25 -11.89 15.66 3.95
N PHE A 26 -12.74 16.54 3.47
CA PHE A 26 -13.14 17.73 4.22
C PHE A 26 -14.41 17.52 5.05
N LYS A 27 -15.06 16.36 4.89
CA LYS A 27 -16.33 16.08 5.56
C LYS A 27 -16.20 15.25 6.82
N THR A 28 -15.12 14.50 6.95
CA THR A 28 -14.92 13.65 8.10
C THR A 28 -13.44 13.47 8.41
N LEU A 29 -13.12 13.36 9.71
CA LEU A 29 -11.79 12.99 10.20
C LEU A 29 -11.74 11.51 10.59
N ASP A 30 -12.86 10.79 10.49
CA ASP A 30 -12.92 9.37 10.84
C ASP A 30 -12.34 8.54 9.69
N MET A 31 -11.18 7.92 9.93
CA MET A 31 -10.49 7.10 8.94
C MET A 31 -11.28 5.85 8.57
N LYS A 32 -12.10 5.32 9.48
CA LYS A 32 -12.95 4.17 9.16
C LYS A 32 -14.03 4.55 8.17
N GLU A 33 -14.55 5.75 8.28
CA GLU A 33 -15.55 6.25 7.32
C GLU A 33 -14.91 6.52 5.97
N LEU A 34 -13.72 7.14 5.94
CA LEU A 34 -12.98 7.35 4.70
C LEU A 34 -12.65 6.04 3.99
N ALA A 35 -12.30 5.00 4.75
CA ALA A 35 -11.97 3.70 4.19
C ALA A 35 -13.13 3.06 3.41
N LYS A 36 -14.37 3.39 3.73
CA LYS A 36 -15.53 2.89 2.99
C LYS A 36 -15.61 3.44 1.57
N HIS A 37 -14.92 4.54 1.30
CA HIS A 37 -14.94 5.23 0.00
C HIS A 37 -13.61 5.11 -0.75
N VAL A 38 -12.66 4.32 -0.22
CA VAL A 38 -11.34 4.18 -0.82
C VAL A 38 -11.45 3.55 -2.21
N MET A 39 -10.73 4.14 -3.19
CA MET A 39 -10.69 3.70 -4.58
C MET A 39 -12.07 3.73 -5.29
N GLU A 40 -13.06 4.37 -4.69
CA GLU A 40 -14.45 4.37 -5.15
C GLU A 40 -14.61 4.87 -6.59
N ASP A 41 -13.86 5.89 -6.97
CA ASP A 41 -13.96 6.47 -8.32
C ASP A 41 -13.38 5.55 -9.40
N LEU A 42 -12.52 4.61 -9.05
CA LEU A 42 -11.96 3.63 -9.98
C LEU A 42 -12.69 2.29 -9.91
N ASP A 43 -13.12 1.90 -8.72
CA ASP A 43 -13.79 0.62 -8.47
C ASP A 43 -14.76 0.81 -7.28
N PRO A 44 -16.05 1.05 -7.56
CA PRO A 44 -17.03 1.31 -6.51
C PRO A 44 -17.19 0.17 -5.50
N ASP A 45 -16.83 -1.04 -5.87
CA ASP A 45 -16.98 -2.22 -5.01
C ASP A 45 -15.72 -2.59 -4.24
N PHE A 46 -14.61 -1.89 -4.49
CA PHE A 46 -13.33 -2.26 -3.89
C PHE A 46 -13.39 -2.33 -2.37
N ALA A 47 -13.92 -1.30 -1.72
CA ALA A 47 -13.95 -1.22 -0.25
C ALA A 47 -14.75 -2.38 0.38
N ARG A 48 -15.75 -2.90 -0.35
CA ARG A 48 -16.54 -4.05 0.12
C ARG A 48 -15.88 -5.38 -0.20
N ARG A 49 -15.08 -5.43 -1.28
CA ARG A 49 -14.47 -6.67 -1.76
C ARG A 49 -13.13 -6.98 -1.07
N VAL A 50 -12.37 -5.96 -0.71
CA VAL A 50 -11.04 -6.12 -0.13
C VAL A 50 -11.13 -6.83 1.22
N GLN A 51 -10.28 -7.84 1.40
CA GLN A 51 -10.15 -8.56 2.68
C GLN A 51 -8.88 -8.09 3.39
N PRO A 52 -8.84 -8.16 4.73
CA PRO A 52 -7.63 -7.78 5.48
C PRO A 52 -6.40 -8.51 4.96
N GLY A 53 -5.36 -7.76 4.65
CA GLY A 53 -4.12 -8.29 4.10
C GLY A 53 -4.04 -8.29 2.58
N ASP A 54 -5.13 -8.03 1.87
CA ASP A 54 -5.12 -7.99 0.41
C ASP A 54 -4.25 -6.86 -0.11
N PHE A 55 -3.84 -6.97 -1.38
CA PHE A 55 -2.92 -6.03 -2.01
C PHE A 55 -3.62 -5.17 -3.05
N VAL A 56 -3.28 -3.89 -3.08
CA VAL A 56 -3.53 -3.03 -4.24
C VAL A 56 -2.34 -3.19 -5.17
N VAL A 57 -2.60 -3.52 -6.42
CA VAL A 57 -1.58 -3.76 -7.44
C VAL A 57 -1.80 -2.77 -8.58
N ALA A 58 -0.78 -2.01 -8.94
CA ALA A 58 -0.94 -0.95 -9.93
C ALA A 58 0.27 -0.89 -10.86
N GLY A 59 0.17 -0.04 -11.88
CA GLY A 59 1.25 0.18 -12.84
C GLY A 59 2.24 1.23 -12.37
N ARG A 60 2.47 2.24 -13.20
CA ARG A 60 3.46 3.28 -12.92
C ARG A 60 2.85 4.45 -12.17
N ASN A 61 3.70 5.16 -11.41
CA ASN A 61 3.40 6.45 -10.82
C ASN A 61 2.19 6.43 -9.88
N PHE A 62 2.10 5.40 -9.05
CA PHE A 62 1.02 5.29 -8.07
C PHE A 62 1.15 6.37 -7.00
N GLY A 63 0.02 7.01 -6.68
CA GLY A 63 -0.01 8.05 -5.65
C GLY A 63 0.38 9.44 -6.15
N CYS A 64 0.37 9.66 -7.47
CA CYS A 64 0.66 10.98 -8.05
C CYS A 64 -0.41 12.00 -7.65
N GLY A 65 -0.12 13.28 -7.93
CA GLY A 65 -1.02 14.36 -7.59
C GLY A 65 -0.70 14.98 -6.24
N SER A 66 -1.69 15.54 -5.58
CA SER A 66 -1.52 16.26 -4.31
C SER A 66 -1.03 15.34 -3.20
N SER A 67 -0.10 15.84 -2.39
CA SER A 67 0.40 15.12 -1.23
C SER A 67 -0.65 15.07 -0.13
N ARG A 68 -1.10 13.86 0.22
CA ARG A 68 -2.14 13.68 1.25
C ARG A 68 -1.87 12.43 2.07
N GLU A 69 -1.73 12.63 3.37
CA GLU A 69 -1.57 11.53 4.32
C GLU A 69 -2.82 10.65 4.40
N GLN A 70 -4.00 11.22 4.13
CA GLN A 70 -5.24 10.45 4.16
C GLN A 70 -5.26 9.31 3.15
N ALA A 71 -4.56 9.44 2.02
CA ALA A 71 -4.57 8.38 1.00
C ALA A 71 -3.99 7.06 1.52
N PRO A 72 -2.75 7.00 2.04
CA PRO A 72 -2.26 5.74 2.60
C PRO A 72 -3.01 5.31 3.85
N LEU A 73 -3.48 6.23 4.68
CA LEU A 73 -4.27 5.89 5.86
C LEU A 73 -5.60 5.24 5.51
N ALA A 74 -6.28 5.74 4.47
CA ALA A 74 -7.53 5.15 4.01
C ALA A 74 -7.33 3.72 3.52
N LEU A 75 -6.26 3.46 2.78
CA LEU A 75 -5.92 2.12 2.33
C LEU A 75 -5.66 1.19 3.51
N LEU A 76 -4.87 1.64 4.49
CA LEU A 76 -4.61 0.87 5.71
C LEU A 76 -5.89 0.52 6.45
N ASN A 77 -6.76 1.50 6.64
CA ASN A 77 -8.01 1.30 7.38
C ASN A 77 -9.00 0.43 6.62
N ALA A 78 -8.87 0.34 5.30
CA ALA A 78 -9.67 -0.58 4.49
C ALA A 78 -9.18 -2.03 4.58
N GLY A 79 -8.02 -2.26 5.19
CA GLY A 79 -7.45 -3.59 5.36
C GLY A 79 -6.35 -3.93 4.36
N VAL A 80 -5.95 -2.98 3.50
CA VAL A 80 -4.88 -3.22 2.51
C VAL A 80 -3.57 -3.54 3.22
N GLY A 81 -2.96 -4.67 2.86
CA GLY A 81 -1.71 -5.11 3.46
C GLY A 81 -0.49 -4.45 2.86
N ALA A 82 -0.53 -4.12 1.58
CA ALA A 82 0.54 -3.42 0.88
C ALA A 82 0.05 -2.93 -0.47
N VAL A 83 0.80 -1.98 -1.05
CA VAL A 83 0.61 -1.54 -2.44
C VAL A 83 1.82 -2.01 -3.24
N LEU A 84 1.56 -2.72 -4.33
CA LEU A 84 2.57 -3.22 -5.27
C LEU A 84 2.43 -2.41 -6.55
N ALA A 85 3.50 -1.80 -7.02
CA ALA A 85 3.46 -0.99 -8.24
C ALA A 85 4.80 -1.02 -8.95
N GLN A 86 4.79 -0.65 -10.23
CA GLN A 86 6.04 -0.54 -11.00
C GLN A 86 6.83 0.68 -10.57
N SER A 87 6.15 1.75 -10.18
CA SER A 87 6.76 2.93 -9.59
C SER A 87 5.75 3.71 -8.76
N PHE A 88 6.24 4.57 -7.88
CA PHE A 88 5.43 5.41 -6.99
C PHE A 88 5.85 6.86 -7.12
N ALA A 89 4.88 7.76 -6.92
CA ALA A 89 5.22 9.16 -6.66
C ALA A 89 5.98 9.24 -5.34
N ARG A 90 7.04 10.04 -5.30
CA ARG A 90 7.96 10.10 -4.17
C ARG A 90 7.27 10.43 -2.85
N ILE A 91 6.39 11.41 -2.87
CA ILE A 91 5.73 11.87 -1.64
C ILE A 91 4.76 10.80 -1.12
N PHE A 92 4.02 10.15 -2.02
CA PHE A 92 3.14 9.05 -1.61
C PHE A 92 3.96 7.91 -0.99
N TYR A 93 5.05 7.53 -1.62
CA TYR A 93 5.93 6.46 -1.12
C TYR A 93 6.37 6.76 0.33
N ARG A 94 6.86 7.98 0.55
CA ARG A 94 7.31 8.41 1.87
C ARG A 94 6.16 8.40 2.89
N ASN A 95 5.02 8.97 2.52
CA ASN A 95 3.87 9.02 3.42
C ASN A 95 3.36 7.62 3.77
N ALA A 96 3.35 6.71 2.81
CA ALA A 96 2.92 5.33 3.03
C ALA A 96 3.80 4.63 4.07
N ILE A 97 5.11 4.68 3.90
CA ILE A 97 6.06 4.08 4.86
C ILE A 97 5.86 4.70 6.24
N ASN A 98 5.78 6.03 6.31
CA ASN A 98 5.64 6.74 7.58
C ASN A 98 4.33 6.43 8.31
N THR A 99 3.28 6.09 7.58
CA THR A 99 1.99 5.72 8.18
C THR A 99 1.85 4.22 8.42
N GLY A 100 2.82 3.44 8.01
CA GLY A 100 2.84 1.99 8.25
C GLY A 100 2.28 1.14 7.11
N LEU A 101 2.06 1.72 5.94
CA LEU A 101 1.59 0.99 4.76
C LEU A 101 2.80 0.55 3.91
N PRO A 102 3.06 -0.76 3.80
CA PRO A 102 4.14 -1.23 2.93
C PRO A 102 3.90 -0.89 1.47
N VAL A 103 4.95 -0.45 0.80
CA VAL A 103 4.95 -0.16 -0.64
C VAL A 103 6.09 -0.95 -1.29
N VAL A 104 5.79 -1.64 -2.38
CA VAL A 104 6.68 -2.58 -3.01
C VAL A 104 6.81 -2.27 -4.50
N ILE A 105 8.04 -2.12 -4.97
CA ILE A 105 8.33 -1.87 -6.38
C ILE A 105 8.67 -3.19 -7.04
N CYS A 106 7.91 -3.57 -8.07
CA CYS A 106 8.13 -4.81 -8.82
C CYS A 106 7.44 -4.74 -10.18
N ASP A 107 7.66 -5.75 -11.01
CA ASP A 107 6.97 -5.88 -12.29
C ASP A 107 5.56 -6.44 -12.05
N THR A 108 4.59 -5.54 -11.99
CA THR A 108 3.20 -5.91 -11.73
C THR A 108 2.46 -6.44 -12.97
N SER A 109 3.10 -6.41 -14.15
CA SER A 109 2.49 -6.95 -15.37
C SER A 109 2.25 -8.46 -15.29
N LEU A 110 2.90 -9.14 -14.35
CA LEU A 110 2.79 -10.58 -14.13
C LEU A 110 1.69 -10.94 -13.11
N ILE A 111 0.90 -9.96 -12.68
CA ILE A 111 -0.12 -10.13 -11.66
C ILE A 111 -1.49 -9.74 -12.22
N GLU A 112 -2.50 -10.56 -11.97
CA GLU A 112 -3.88 -10.27 -12.34
C GLU A 112 -4.75 -10.16 -11.09
N SER A 113 -5.87 -9.44 -11.19
CA SER A 113 -6.83 -9.34 -10.09
C SER A 113 -7.31 -10.73 -9.68
N GLY A 114 -7.33 -10.98 -8.38
CA GLY A 114 -7.71 -12.26 -7.82
C GLY A 114 -6.55 -13.22 -7.59
N ASP A 115 -5.36 -12.93 -8.13
CA ASP A 115 -4.18 -13.75 -7.86
C ASP A 115 -3.84 -13.71 -6.38
N GLU A 116 -3.47 -14.87 -5.83
CA GLU A 116 -3.01 -14.96 -4.45
C GLU A 116 -1.50 -14.78 -4.41
N LEU A 117 -1.04 -13.85 -3.60
CA LEU A 117 0.35 -13.43 -3.54
C LEU A 117 0.93 -13.63 -2.14
N LEU A 118 2.21 -13.99 -2.11
CA LEU A 118 3.01 -14.04 -0.88
C LEU A 118 4.24 -13.16 -1.10
N VAL A 119 4.41 -12.16 -0.25
CA VAL A 119 5.50 -11.17 -0.38
C VAL A 119 6.39 -11.24 0.83
N ASP A 120 7.69 -11.45 0.60
CA ASP A 120 8.72 -11.40 1.65
C ASP A 120 9.57 -10.15 1.43
N LEU A 121 9.36 -9.14 2.28
CA LEU A 121 10.02 -7.85 2.14
C LEU A 121 11.51 -7.91 2.45
N GLU A 122 11.93 -8.84 3.32
CA GLU A 122 13.34 -8.98 3.68
C GLU A 122 14.12 -9.72 2.61
N LYS A 123 13.55 -10.79 2.05
CA LYS A 123 14.18 -11.56 0.99
C LYS A 123 14.11 -10.89 -0.38
N GLY A 124 13.21 -9.92 -0.54
CA GLY A 124 13.03 -9.26 -1.82
C GLY A 124 12.34 -10.14 -2.86
N LEU A 125 11.35 -10.91 -2.45
CA LEU A 125 10.70 -11.88 -3.32
C LEU A 125 9.18 -11.84 -3.18
N LEU A 126 8.49 -11.83 -4.33
CA LEU A 126 7.05 -12.01 -4.42
C LEU A 126 6.78 -13.35 -5.11
N GLN A 127 5.92 -14.15 -4.50
CA GLN A 127 5.44 -15.39 -5.12
C GLN A 127 3.98 -15.19 -5.53
N ASN A 128 3.72 -15.38 -6.82
CA ASN A 128 2.34 -15.42 -7.31
C ASN A 128 1.89 -16.87 -7.24
N LEU A 129 1.17 -17.21 -6.19
CA LEU A 129 0.78 -18.58 -5.90
C LEU A 129 -0.24 -19.11 -6.91
N THR A 130 -1.10 -18.26 -7.42
CA THR A 130 -2.10 -18.65 -8.42
C THR A 130 -1.45 -19.08 -9.73
N LYS A 131 -0.41 -18.34 -10.17
CA LYS A 131 0.28 -18.61 -11.43
C LYS A 131 1.49 -19.51 -11.27
N GLY A 132 1.95 -19.75 -10.04
CA GLY A 132 3.14 -20.54 -9.78
C GLY A 132 4.44 -19.89 -10.24
N ILE A 133 4.54 -18.57 -10.17
CA ILE A 133 5.73 -17.81 -10.59
C ILE A 133 6.27 -16.97 -9.46
N GLU A 134 7.56 -16.63 -9.57
CA GLU A 134 8.23 -15.73 -8.65
C GLU A 134 8.56 -14.42 -9.35
N VAL A 135 8.42 -13.31 -8.65
CA VAL A 135 8.73 -11.97 -9.17
C VAL A 135 9.69 -11.31 -8.18
N PRO A 136 10.89 -10.90 -8.63
CA PRO A 136 11.79 -10.17 -7.74
C PRO A 136 11.20 -8.81 -7.43
N ILE A 137 11.35 -8.37 -6.18
CA ILE A 137 10.94 -7.04 -5.74
C ILE A 137 12.17 -6.26 -5.30
N LYS A 138 12.06 -4.93 -5.36
CA LYS A 138 13.12 -4.05 -4.85
C LYS A 138 13.14 -4.17 -3.32
N PRO A 139 14.24 -4.62 -2.69
CA PRO A 139 14.30 -4.73 -1.24
C PRO A 139 14.17 -3.37 -0.56
N LEU A 140 13.52 -3.36 0.60
CA LEU A 140 13.42 -2.15 1.40
C LEU A 140 14.64 -2.01 2.31
N PRO A 141 15.17 -0.79 2.49
CA PRO A 141 16.22 -0.56 3.50
C PRO A 141 15.77 -0.97 4.89
N SER A 142 16.72 -1.40 5.73
CA SER A 142 16.42 -1.91 7.07
C SER A 142 15.68 -0.90 7.93
N VAL A 143 15.97 0.40 7.79
CA VAL A 143 15.26 1.44 8.55
C VAL A 143 13.78 1.49 8.18
N MET A 144 13.46 1.31 6.89
CA MET A 144 12.07 1.29 6.43
C MET A 144 11.34 0.06 6.94
N LEU A 145 11.98 -1.11 6.89
CA LEU A 145 11.41 -2.34 7.43
C LEU A 145 11.11 -2.19 8.92
N LYS A 146 12.00 -1.55 9.66
CA LYS A 146 11.80 -1.33 11.09
C LYS A 146 10.63 -0.38 11.36
N ILE A 147 10.53 0.70 10.60
CA ILE A 147 9.41 1.65 10.72
C ILE A 147 8.08 0.93 10.43
N LEU A 148 8.03 0.13 9.38
CA LEU A 148 6.84 -0.64 9.03
C LEU A 148 6.47 -1.65 10.11
N SER A 149 7.47 -2.36 10.65
CA SER A 149 7.26 -3.33 11.73
C SER A 149 6.70 -2.70 12.99
N ASP A 150 7.06 -1.44 13.25
CA ASP A 150 6.59 -0.70 14.41
C ASP A 150 5.22 -0.03 14.18
N GLY A 151 4.66 -0.13 12.98
CA GLY A 151 3.36 0.46 12.65
C GLY A 151 3.41 1.87 12.11
N GLY A 152 4.58 2.33 11.70
CA GLY A 152 4.79 3.65 11.12
C GLY A 152 5.78 4.49 11.89
N LEU A 153 6.04 5.69 11.38
CA LEU A 153 7.09 6.58 11.94
C LEU A 153 6.75 7.05 13.35
N ALA A 154 5.49 7.43 13.58
CA ALA A 154 5.07 7.91 14.90
C ALA A 154 5.24 6.83 15.97
N GLU A 155 4.85 5.59 15.66
CA GLU A 155 5.02 4.47 16.59
C GLU A 155 6.49 4.12 16.79
N HIS A 156 7.30 4.23 15.74
CA HIS A 156 8.75 4.01 15.82
C HIS A 156 9.40 5.00 16.79
N PHE A 157 9.11 6.30 16.66
CA PHE A 157 9.62 7.31 17.56
C PHE A 157 9.08 7.18 18.99
N ARG A 158 7.84 6.79 19.15
CA ARG A 158 7.24 6.53 20.46
C ARG A 158 7.99 5.43 21.20
N LYS A 159 8.41 4.40 20.46
CA LYS A 159 9.09 3.23 21.00
C LYS A 159 10.56 3.50 21.34
N TYR A 160 11.27 4.23 20.47
CA TYR A 160 12.73 4.39 20.59
C TYR A 160 13.21 5.81 20.84
N GLY A 161 12.37 6.82 20.62
CA GLY A 161 12.76 8.23 20.73
C GLY A 161 13.63 8.74 19.59
N THR A 162 14.06 7.87 18.68
CA THR A 162 14.88 8.20 17.51
C THR A 162 14.82 7.06 16.52
N PHE A 163 15.46 7.21 15.36
CA PHE A 163 15.57 6.10 14.41
C PHE A 163 16.41 4.98 14.99
N HIS A 164 15.86 3.77 14.99
CA HIS A 164 16.53 2.57 15.48
C HIS A 164 16.68 1.58 14.34
N LEU A 165 17.93 1.21 14.03
CA LEU A 165 18.26 0.43 12.84
C LEU A 165 18.29 -1.09 13.05
N GLU A 166 18.13 -1.55 14.28
CA GLU A 166 18.21 -2.98 14.60
C GLU A 166 16.85 -3.65 14.75
#